data_bc37563adaa54505eab911007d0dc865
#
_entry.id   bc37563adaa54505eab911007d0dc865
#
_cell.length_a   1.000
_cell.length_b   1.000
_cell.length_c   1.000
_cell.angle_alpha   90.00
_cell.angle_beta   90.00
_cell.angle_gamma   90.00
#
_symmetry.space_group_name_H-M   'P 1'
#
loop_
_entity.id
_entity.type
_entity.pdbx_description
1 polymer ?
#
loop_
_entity_poly.entity_id
_entity_poly.type
_entity_poly.pdbx_seq_one_letter_code
_entity_poly.pdbx_strand_id
1 'polypeptide(L)'
;IAGGIGNIREDHVLKSEIAIGSKLIVLGGPAMLIGLGGGAASSMASGSGNEDLDFASVQRDNAEMERRCQEVIDRCWQLGDANPIAFIHDVGAGGLSNALPELVKDGGCGGVFELRAIPNAESKMSPLEIWCNEAQERYVLAVAARDIDKFDRLCLRERCPYAVVGETTAEKQIQLNDSHFGNSPIDLPMDVLFGKPPKMHREVNSGEIQLEHLDSNMLDLTDAANRV
;
A
#
# COMPACT_ATOMS: atom_id res chain seq x y z
N ILE A 1 15.19 -7.08 15.19
CA ILE A 1 14.17 -6.09 15.56
C ILE A 1 14.48 -4.82 14.79
N ALA A 2 13.52 -4.33 14.03
CA ALA A 2 13.62 -3.03 13.35
C ALA A 2 12.60 -2.07 13.96
N GLY A 3 12.95 -0.80 14.06
CA GLY A 3 12.07 0.22 14.61
C GLY A 3 12.61 1.62 14.36
N GLY A 4 11.75 2.60 14.58
CA GLY A 4 12.10 4.00 14.42
C GLY A 4 11.18 4.89 15.25
N ILE A 5 11.60 6.12 15.43
CA ILE A 5 10.82 7.17 16.07
C ILE A 5 10.88 8.43 15.21
N GLY A 6 9.75 9.11 15.10
CA GLY A 6 9.66 10.35 14.33
C GLY A 6 8.66 11.32 14.97
N ASN A 7 8.60 12.51 14.41
CA ASN A 7 7.62 13.52 14.79
C ASN A 7 6.57 13.64 13.70
N ILE A 8 5.32 13.81 14.11
CA ILE A 8 4.20 14.14 13.23
C ILE A 8 3.59 15.47 13.69
N ARG A 9 3.13 16.29 12.77
CA ARG A 9 2.38 17.51 13.09
C ARG A 9 0.99 17.15 13.59
N GLU A 10 0.47 17.90 14.54
CA GLU A 10 -0.84 17.67 15.14
C GLU A 10 -1.95 17.63 14.07
N ASP A 11 -1.90 18.52 13.09
CA ASP A 11 -2.84 18.60 11.98
C ASP A 11 -2.87 17.36 11.07
N HIS A 12 -1.87 16.48 11.15
CA HIS A 12 -1.74 15.27 10.35
C HIS A 12 -1.95 13.98 11.15
N VAL A 13 -2.25 14.08 12.44
CA VAL A 13 -2.46 12.90 13.31
C VAL A 13 -3.75 12.18 12.96
N LEU A 14 -4.81 12.91 12.64
CA LEU A 14 -6.11 12.37 12.29
C LEU A 14 -6.34 12.43 10.78
N LYS A 15 -6.81 11.33 10.23
CA LYS A 15 -7.20 11.25 8.83
C LYS A 15 -8.46 12.07 8.58
N SER A 16 -8.50 12.82 7.48
CA SER A 16 -9.66 13.62 7.06
C SER A 16 -10.58 12.82 6.14
N GLU A 17 -11.85 13.24 6.03
CA GLU A 17 -12.75 12.72 5.01
C GLU A 17 -12.33 13.21 3.62
N ILE A 18 -12.49 12.34 2.62
CA ILE A 18 -12.20 12.66 1.22
C ILE A 18 -13.48 13.19 0.56
N ALA A 19 -13.38 14.34 -0.08
CA ALA A 19 -14.50 14.89 -0.85
C ALA A 19 -14.84 13.99 -2.04
N ILE A 20 -16.15 13.82 -2.31
CA ILE A 20 -16.64 13.09 -3.48
C ILE A 20 -16.19 13.80 -4.76
N GLY A 21 -15.80 13.03 -5.79
CA GLY A 21 -15.24 13.55 -7.04
C GLY A 21 -13.74 13.89 -6.95
N SER A 22 -13.08 13.57 -5.82
CA SER A 22 -11.63 13.66 -5.74
C SER A 22 -10.96 12.64 -6.65
N LYS A 23 -9.85 13.03 -7.25
CA LYS A 23 -9.05 12.14 -8.10
C LYS A 23 -8.22 11.20 -7.26
N LEU A 24 -8.27 9.93 -7.62
CA LEU A 24 -7.48 8.87 -7.02
C LEU A 24 -6.23 8.66 -7.87
N ILE A 25 -5.08 8.75 -7.23
CA ILE A 25 -3.79 8.86 -7.90
C ILE A 25 -2.87 7.75 -7.42
N VAL A 26 -2.11 7.18 -8.34
CA VAL A 26 -0.88 6.43 -8.05
C VAL A 26 0.30 7.36 -8.34
N LEU A 27 1.08 7.66 -7.33
CA LEU A 27 2.32 8.44 -7.40
C LEU A 27 3.51 7.48 -7.36
N GLY A 28 4.50 7.68 -8.23
CA GLY A 28 5.74 6.92 -8.20
C GLY A 28 5.94 6.00 -9.39
N GLY A 29 6.72 4.94 -9.20
CA GLY A 29 7.16 4.05 -10.28
C GLY A 29 6.05 3.18 -10.86
N PRO A 30 6.28 2.63 -12.07
CA PRO A 30 5.31 1.77 -12.72
C PRO A 30 5.21 0.39 -12.03
N ALA A 31 4.10 -0.28 -12.24
CA ALA A 31 3.96 -1.70 -11.94
C ALA A 31 4.95 -2.53 -12.78
N MET A 32 5.51 -3.58 -12.17
CA MET A 32 6.47 -4.50 -12.78
C MET A 32 6.16 -5.91 -12.28
N LEU A 33 6.67 -6.94 -12.96
CA LEU A 33 6.56 -8.36 -12.54
C LEU A 33 7.48 -8.69 -11.35
N ILE A 34 7.38 -7.87 -10.31
CA ILE A 34 8.08 -8.02 -9.03
C ILE A 34 7.09 -7.81 -7.89
N GLY A 35 7.41 -8.33 -6.71
CA GLY A 35 6.52 -8.21 -5.55
C GLY A 35 5.18 -8.94 -5.70
N LEU A 36 5.11 -9.92 -6.61
CA LEU A 36 3.94 -10.78 -6.76
C LEU A 36 3.91 -11.80 -5.63
N GLY A 37 3.11 -11.54 -4.62
CA GLY A 37 2.98 -12.41 -3.45
C GLY A 37 4.06 -12.22 -2.39
N GLY A 38 4.80 -11.10 -2.37
CA GLY A 38 5.85 -10.82 -1.39
C GLY A 38 5.40 -10.99 0.06
N GLY A 39 4.22 -10.46 0.43
CA GLY A 39 3.62 -10.65 1.75
C GLY A 39 3.22 -12.09 2.04
N ALA A 40 2.71 -12.82 1.06
CA ALA A 40 2.39 -14.24 1.18
C ALA A 40 3.66 -15.11 1.26
N ALA A 41 4.66 -14.83 0.41
CA ALA A 41 5.94 -15.55 0.40
C ALA A 41 6.69 -15.39 1.73
N SER A 42 6.69 -14.21 2.33
CA SER A 42 7.32 -13.98 3.64
C SER A 42 6.65 -14.74 4.80
N SER A 43 5.40 -15.18 4.61
CA SER A 43 4.61 -15.93 5.60
C SER A 43 4.69 -17.44 5.41
N MET A 44 5.37 -17.93 4.37
CA MET A 44 5.54 -19.37 4.11
C MET A 44 6.67 -19.95 4.95
N ALA A 45 6.56 -21.25 5.27
CA ALA A 45 7.64 -21.96 5.94
C ALA A 45 8.88 -22.04 5.02
N SER A 46 10.06 -21.87 5.61
CA SER A 46 11.32 -21.98 4.87
C SER A 46 11.44 -23.31 4.13
N GLY A 47 11.75 -23.27 2.83
CA GLY A 47 11.89 -24.44 1.97
C GLY A 47 10.59 -24.95 1.34
N SER A 48 9.44 -24.29 1.56
CA SER A 48 8.17 -24.63 0.92
C SER A 48 7.85 -23.78 -0.31
N GLY A 49 8.73 -22.83 -0.67
CA GLY A 49 8.57 -21.94 -1.80
C GLY A 49 8.80 -22.60 -3.16
N ASN A 50 8.24 -21.99 -4.20
CA ASN A 50 8.53 -22.30 -5.60
C ASN A 50 9.53 -21.23 -6.10
N GLU A 51 10.55 -21.65 -6.83
CA GLU A 51 11.61 -20.78 -7.36
C GLU A 51 11.05 -19.61 -8.17
N ASP A 52 10.04 -19.85 -9.01
CA ASP A 52 9.37 -18.80 -9.80
C ASP A 52 8.68 -17.75 -8.91
N LEU A 53 8.07 -18.20 -7.79
CA LEU A 53 7.45 -17.31 -6.82
C LEU A 53 8.49 -16.53 -6.02
N ASP A 54 9.62 -17.14 -5.72
CA ASP A 54 10.72 -16.47 -5.01
C ASP A 54 11.29 -15.33 -5.87
N PHE A 55 11.50 -15.54 -7.16
CA PHE A 55 11.90 -14.49 -8.10
C PHE A 55 10.84 -13.38 -8.23
N ALA A 56 9.57 -13.77 -8.38
CA ALA A 56 8.46 -12.83 -8.49
C ALA A 56 8.20 -12.05 -7.17
N SER A 57 8.71 -12.52 -6.06
CA SER A 57 8.59 -11.87 -4.74
C SER A 57 9.68 -10.86 -4.45
N VAL A 58 10.71 -10.75 -5.30
CA VAL A 58 11.76 -9.73 -5.17
C VAL A 58 11.12 -8.35 -5.24
N GLN A 59 11.46 -7.50 -4.28
CA GLN A 59 11.02 -6.10 -4.26
C GLN A 59 12.04 -5.22 -4.96
N ARG A 60 11.53 -4.19 -5.64
CA ARG A 60 12.37 -3.18 -6.28
C ARG A 60 13.02 -2.29 -5.22
N ASP A 61 14.26 -1.91 -5.46
CA ASP A 61 14.98 -0.91 -4.70
C ASP A 61 15.38 0.23 -5.65
N ASN A 62 14.59 1.30 -5.67
CA ASN A 62 14.81 2.48 -6.49
C ASN A 62 14.80 3.74 -5.63
N ALA A 63 15.93 4.01 -4.98
CA ALA A 63 16.10 5.15 -4.07
C ALA A 63 15.84 6.50 -4.76
N GLU A 64 16.11 6.63 -6.06
CA GLU A 64 15.80 7.85 -6.81
C GLU A 64 14.29 8.07 -6.93
N MET A 65 13.53 7.03 -7.24
CA MET A 65 12.08 7.14 -7.34
C MET A 65 11.46 7.46 -5.98
N GLU A 66 11.89 6.78 -4.93
CA GLU A 66 11.47 7.06 -3.56
C GLU A 66 11.74 8.52 -3.18
N ARG A 67 12.93 9.02 -3.48
CA ARG A 67 13.29 10.43 -3.23
C ARG A 67 12.39 11.40 -3.99
N ARG A 68 12.05 11.11 -5.24
CA ARG A 68 11.14 11.95 -6.02
C ARG A 68 9.73 11.98 -5.43
N CYS A 69 9.20 10.82 -5.02
CA CYS A 69 7.92 10.73 -4.33
C CYS A 69 7.92 11.57 -3.05
N GLN A 70 8.97 11.42 -2.25
CA GLN A 70 9.14 12.16 -1.00
C GLN A 70 9.18 13.67 -1.23
N GLU A 71 9.92 14.15 -2.25
CA GLU A 71 9.96 15.58 -2.57
C GLU A 71 8.59 16.13 -2.96
N VAL A 72 7.80 15.38 -3.75
CA VAL A 72 6.42 15.80 -4.07
C VAL A 72 5.57 15.90 -2.80
N ILE A 73 5.60 14.87 -1.96
CA ILE A 73 4.84 14.83 -0.71
C ILE A 73 5.26 15.99 0.21
N ASP A 74 6.57 16.21 0.37
CA ASP A 74 7.12 17.28 1.20
C ASP A 74 6.72 18.67 0.70
N ARG A 75 6.75 18.89 -0.62
CA ARG A 75 6.30 20.17 -1.22
C ARG A 75 4.80 20.38 -1.05
N CYS A 76 4.02 19.32 -1.10
CA CYS A 76 2.57 19.42 -0.90
C CYS A 76 2.25 19.83 0.54
N TRP A 77 2.76 19.11 1.56
CA TRP A 77 2.42 19.42 2.94
C TRP A 77 3.01 20.76 3.43
N GLN A 78 4.15 21.21 2.86
CA GLN A 78 4.73 22.53 3.16
C GLN A 78 3.81 23.71 2.77
N LEU A 79 2.82 23.48 1.91
CA LEU A 79 1.84 24.49 1.53
C LEU A 79 0.78 24.75 2.63
N GLY A 80 0.81 24.03 3.74
CA GLY A 80 -0.18 24.16 4.81
C GLY A 80 -1.60 23.96 4.31
N ASP A 81 -2.50 24.92 4.55
CA ASP A 81 -3.91 24.86 4.13
C ASP A 81 -4.09 24.75 2.61
N ALA A 82 -3.07 25.08 1.83
CA ALA A 82 -3.08 24.96 0.37
C ALA A 82 -2.54 23.60 -0.13
N ASN A 83 -2.30 22.63 0.76
CA ASN A 83 -1.88 21.28 0.40
C ASN A 83 -2.90 20.63 -0.56
N PRO A 84 -2.50 20.20 -1.77
CA PRO A 84 -3.41 19.55 -2.70
C PRO A 84 -3.75 18.10 -2.29
N ILE A 85 -2.93 17.45 -1.48
CA ILE A 85 -3.17 16.08 -1.01
C ILE A 85 -4.16 16.10 0.14
N ALA A 86 -5.36 15.57 -0.09
CA ALA A 86 -6.38 15.41 0.94
C ALA A 86 -6.15 14.15 1.78
N PHE A 87 -5.59 13.10 1.18
CA PHE A 87 -5.35 11.82 1.83
C PHE A 87 -4.21 11.07 1.14
N ILE A 88 -3.44 10.29 1.89
CA ILE A 88 -2.31 9.52 1.40
C ILE A 88 -2.25 8.16 2.09
N HIS A 89 -1.85 7.13 1.33
CA HIS A 89 -1.55 5.80 1.82
C HIS A 89 -0.36 5.23 1.03
N ASP A 90 0.50 4.45 1.67
CA ASP A 90 1.57 3.73 1.00
C ASP A 90 1.05 2.50 0.24
N VAL A 91 1.84 1.99 -0.69
CA VAL A 91 1.57 0.74 -1.39
C VAL A 91 2.48 -0.33 -0.83
N GLY A 92 1.91 -1.17 0.02
CA GLY A 92 2.61 -2.29 0.66
C GLY A 92 2.08 -3.65 0.21
N ALA A 93 1.87 -4.55 1.19
CA ALA A 93 1.35 -5.90 0.97
C ALA A 93 0.01 -5.88 0.24
N GLY A 94 -0.14 -6.72 -0.78
CA GLY A 94 -1.31 -6.78 -1.65
C GLY A 94 -1.33 -5.71 -2.74
N GLY A 95 -0.34 -4.82 -2.80
CA GLY A 95 -0.25 -3.80 -3.83
C GLY A 95 -1.42 -2.83 -3.84
N LEU A 96 -1.86 -2.43 -5.03
CA LEU A 96 -2.99 -1.51 -5.19
C LEU A 96 -4.33 -2.14 -4.78
N SER A 97 -4.42 -3.48 -4.79
CA SER A 97 -5.63 -4.20 -4.37
C SER A 97 -5.95 -4.00 -2.89
N ASN A 98 -4.98 -3.62 -2.09
CA ASN A 98 -5.13 -3.24 -0.70
C ASN A 98 -5.14 -1.71 -0.53
N ALA A 99 -4.14 -1.03 -1.06
CA ALA A 99 -3.92 0.39 -0.80
C ALA A 99 -5.09 1.30 -1.26
N LEU A 100 -5.63 1.08 -2.46
CA LEU A 100 -6.73 1.91 -2.99
C LEU A 100 -8.05 1.69 -2.25
N PRO A 101 -8.50 0.44 -1.98
CA PRO A 101 -9.67 0.20 -1.15
C PRO A 101 -9.54 0.76 0.27
N GLU A 102 -8.37 0.62 0.91
CA GLU A 102 -8.14 1.18 2.26
C GLU A 102 -8.19 2.72 2.24
N LEU A 103 -7.59 3.34 1.23
CA LEU A 103 -7.62 4.80 1.08
C LEU A 103 -9.06 5.33 1.05
N VAL A 104 -9.93 4.77 0.19
CA VAL A 104 -11.32 5.25 0.07
C VAL A 104 -12.17 4.87 1.27
N LYS A 105 -11.94 3.70 1.88
CA LYS A 105 -12.60 3.29 3.12
C LYS A 105 -12.30 4.25 4.26
N ASP A 106 -11.03 4.52 4.51
CA ASP A 106 -10.58 5.39 5.58
C ASP A 106 -10.97 6.84 5.33
N GLY A 107 -11.03 7.24 4.06
CA GLY A 107 -11.54 8.53 3.61
C GLY A 107 -13.07 8.67 3.63
N GLY A 108 -13.79 7.62 4.04
CA GLY A 108 -15.25 7.66 4.23
C GLY A 108 -16.07 7.62 2.94
N CYS A 109 -15.51 7.21 1.80
CA CYS A 109 -16.16 7.18 0.48
C CYS A 109 -16.03 5.82 -0.19
N GLY A 110 -16.56 5.66 -1.41
CA GLY A 110 -16.26 4.57 -2.32
C GLY A 110 -15.32 5.03 -3.43
N GLY A 111 -15.04 4.15 -4.40
CA GLY A 111 -14.17 4.49 -5.52
C GLY A 111 -14.44 3.69 -6.77
N VAL A 112 -14.31 4.37 -7.91
CA VAL A 112 -14.30 3.76 -9.25
C VAL A 112 -12.89 3.92 -9.82
N PHE A 113 -12.30 2.82 -10.25
CA PHE A 113 -10.93 2.75 -10.74
C PHE A 113 -10.88 2.22 -12.16
N GLU A 114 -9.86 2.63 -12.91
CA GLU A 114 -9.55 2.14 -14.25
C GLU A 114 -8.19 1.41 -14.22
N LEU A 115 -8.22 0.10 -14.42
CA LEU A 115 -7.03 -0.75 -14.33
C LEU A 115 -5.93 -0.32 -15.31
N ARG A 116 -6.34 0.04 -16.56
CA ARG A 116 -5.38 0.39 -17.61
C ARG A 116 -4.78 1.79 -17.49
N ALA A 117 -5.30 2.61 -16.56
CA ALA A 117 -4.69 3.88 -16.20
C ALA A 117 -3.50 3.72 -15.25
N ILE A 118 -3.32 2.55 -14.64
CA ILE A 118 -2.20 2.25 -13.74
C ILE A 118 -0.91 2.18 -14.57
N PRO A 119 0.13 2.98 -14.23
CA PRO A 119 1.41 2.93 -14.92
C PRO A 119 2.02 1.53 -14.86
N ASN A 120 2.39 0.99 -16.01
CA ASN A 120 2.89 -0.36 -16.16
C ASN A 120 4.11 -0.38 -17.07
N ALA A 121 5.23 -0.93 -16.61
CA ALA A 121 6.47 -1.06 -17.38
C ALA A 121 6.52 -2.33 -18.24
N GLU A 122 5.60 -3.29 -18.03
CA GLU A 122 5.61 -4.58 -18.69
C GLU A 122 4.27 -4.86 -19.38
N SER A 123 4.27 -4.76 -20.69
CA SER A 123 3.05 -4.78 -21.54
C SER A 123 2.22 -6.06 -21.47
N LYS A 124 2.77 -7.14 -20.89
CA LYS A 124 2.11 -8.45 -20.82
C LYS A 124 1.52 -8.77 -19.44
N MET A 125 1.58 -7.85 -18.49
CA MET A 125 0.99 -8.08 -17.18
C MET A 125 -0.52 -8.31 -17.30
N SER A 126 -0.97 -9.38 -16.65
CA SER A 126 -2.40 -9.68 -16.49
C SER A 126 -3.08 -8.65 -15.58
N PRO A 127 -4.41 -8.55 -15.59
CA PRO A 127 -5.16 -7.70 -14.67
C PRO A 127 -4.81 -7.94 -13.20
N LEU A 128 -4.65 -9.20 -12.81
CA LEU A 128 -4.28 -9.59 -11.45
C LEU A 128 -2.88 -9.08 -11.08
N GLU A 129 -1.91 -9.25 -11.98
CA GLU A 129 -0.54 -8.80 -11.75
C GLU A 129 -0.44 -7.28 -11.65
N ILE A 130 -1.20 -6.53 -12.46
CA ILE A 130 -1.24 -5.07 -12.36
C ILE A 130 -1.84 -4.62 -11.02
N TRP A 131 -2.93 -5.28 -10.59
CA TRP A 131 -3.68 -4.87 -9.42
C TRP A 131 -3.04 -5.29 -8.10
N CYS A 132 -2.41 -6.46 -8.05
CA CYS A 132 -1.92 -7.07 -6.82
C CYS A 132 -0.40 -7.05 -6.65
N ASN A 133 0.40 -6.54 -7.60
CA ASN A 133 1.84 -6.51 -7.40
C ASN A 133 2.25 -5.50 -6.32
N GLU A 134 3.26 -5.87 -5.55
CA GLU A 134 3.80 -5.10 -4.44
C GLU A 134 5.04 -4.29 -4.85
N ALA A 135 5.11 -3.85 -6.13
CA ALA A 135 6.20 -3.00 -6.58
C ALA A 135 6.33 -1.76 -5.69
N GLN A 136 7.52 -1.55 -5.14
CA GLN A 136 7.83 -0.49 -4.19
C GLN A 136 7.88 0.91 -4.83
N GLU A 137 8.13 1.93 -4.02
CA GLU A 137 8.23 3.35 -4.39
C GLU A 137 6.95 3.86 -5.08
N ARG A 138 5.81 3.49 -4.47
CA ARG A 138 4.48 3.96 -4.88
C ARG A 138 3.65 4.40 -3.67
N TYR A 139 2.86 5.43 -3.90
CA TYR A 139 1.87 5.92 -2.95
C TYR A 139 0.53 6.09 -3.66
N VAL A 140 -0.57 5.90 -2.93
CA VAL A 140 -1.90 6.24 -3.41
C VAL A 140 -2.40 7.48 -2.71
N LEU A 141 -2.99 8.40 -3.47
CA LEU A 141 -3.40 9.71 -2.99
C LEU A 141 -4.83 10.02 -3.41
N ALA A 142 -5.50 10.85 -2.61
CA ALA A 142 -6.71 11.56 -3.02
C ALA A 142 -6.38 13.05 -3.15
N VAL A 143 -6.68 13.62 -4.31
CA VAL A 143 -6.48 15.03 -4.63
C VAL A 143 -7.80 15.62 -5.15
N ALA A 144 -8.25 16.73 -4.58
CA ALA A 144 -9.47 17.39 -5.06
C ALA A 144 -9.31 17.76 -6.54
N ALA A 145 -10.36 17.61 -7.34
CA ALA A 145 -10.31 17.88 -8.78
C ALA A 145 -9.80 19.28 -9.11
N ARG A 146 -10.16 20.29 -8.30
CA ARG A 146 -9.70 21.68 -8.45
C ARG A 146 -8.19 21.87 -8.22
N ASP A 147 -7.53 20.96 -7.52
CA ASP A 147 -6.12 21.07 -7.13
C ASP A 147 -5.18 20.22 -8.00
N ILE A 148 -5.73 19.49 -8.98
CA ILE A 148 -4.94 18.60 -9.88
C ILE A 148 -3.84 19.37 -10.61
N ASP A 149 -4.14 20.55 -11.15
CA ASP A 149 -3.14 21.35 -11.88
C ASP A 149 -1.99 21.82 -10.97
N LYS A 150 -2.28 22.06 -9.70
CA LYS A 150 -1.26 22.38 -8.70
C LYS A 150 -0.37 21.17 -8.41
N PHE A 151 -1.00 20.02 -8.20
CA PHE A 151 -0.31 18.76 -7.96
C PHE A 151 0.57 18.36 -9.16
N ASP A 152 0.04 18.46 -10.38
CA ASP A 152 0.79 18.20 -11.63
C ASP A 152 2.07 19.04 -11.71
N ARG A 153 1.99 20.34 -11.46
CA ARG A 153 3.18 21.22 -11.47
C ARG A 153 4.25 20.79 -10.47
N LEU A 154 3.86 20.29 -9.30
CA LEU A 154 4.79 19.77 -8.31
C LEU A 154 5.44 18.46 -8.78
N CYS A 155 4.65 17.54 -9.33
CA CYS A 155 5.15 16.29 -9.90
C CYS A 155 6.11 16.53 -11.06
N LEU A 156 5.79 17.43 -11.98
CA LEU A 156 6.66 17.81 -13.10
C LEU A 156 7.98 18.42 -12.63
N ARG A 157 7.92 19.29 -11.63
CA ARG A 157 9.12 19.91 -11.05
C ARG A 157 10.07 18.87 -10.44
N GLU A 158 9.53 17.92 -9.68
CA GLU A 158 10.32 16.88 -9.02
C GLU A 158 10.59 15.67 -9.95
N ARG A 159 10.10 15.71 -11.19
CA ARG A 159 10.21 14.61 -12.17
C ARG A 159 9.65 13.30 -11.62
N CYS A 160 8.62 13.39 -10.78
CA CYS A 160 7.95 12.25 -10.21
C CYS A 160 6.76 11.87 -11.08
N PRO A 161 6.72 10.66 -11.66
CA PRO A 161 5.57 10.22 -12.42
C PRO A 161 4.37 10.00 -11.50
N TYR A 162 3.18 10.24 -12.04
CA TYR A 162 1.93 9.90 -11.41
C TYR A 162 0.86 9.58 -12.46
N ALA A 163 -0.20 8.93 -12.04
CA ALA A 163 -1.38 8.72 -12.88
C ALA A 163 -2.66 8.88 -12.07
N VAL A 164 -3.68 9.49 -12.69
CA VAL A 164 -5.05 9.46 -12.17
C VAL A 164 -5.65 8.11 -12.57
N VAL A 165 -5.92 7.28 -11.58
CA VAL A 165 -6.41 5.90 -11.78
C VAL A 165 -7.88 5.73 -11.40
N GLY A 166 -8.52 6.77 -10.91
CA GLY A 166 -9.92 6.69 -10.51
C GLY A 166 -10.46 7.97 -9.89
N GLU A 167 -11.67 7.84 -9.35
CA GLU A 167 -12.40 8.93 -8.70
C GLU A 167 -13.20 8.41 -7.52
N THR A 168 -13.32 9.23 -6.47
CA THR A 168 -14.13 8.89 -5.29
C THR A 168 -15.62 9.06 -5.55
N THR A 169 -16.42 8.15 -5.00
CA THR A 169 -17.88 8.11 -5.15
C THR A 169 -18.59 8.19 -3.79
N ALA A 170 -19.84 8.64 -3.80
CA ALA A 170 -20.68 8.65 -2.59
C ALA A 170 -21.13 7.23 -2.20
N GLU A 171 -21.25 6.35 -3.18
CA GLU A 171 -21.62 4.96 -2.95
C GLU A 171 -20.45 4.22 -2.32
N LYS A 172 -20.72 3.46 -1.26
CA LYS A 172 -19.72 2.61 -0.56
C LYS A 172 -19.44 1.35 -1.37
N GLN A 173 -18.90 1.53 -2.56
CA GLN A 173 -18.60 0.50 -3.55
C GLN A 173 -17.16 0.60 -4.02
N ILE A 174 -16.54 -0.52 -4.26
CA ILE A 174 -15.25 -0.64 -4.98
C ILE A 174 -15.57 -1.18 -6.36
N GLN A 175 -15.33 -0.36 -7.38
CA GLN A 175 -15.48 -0.76 -8.77
C GLN A 175 -14.16 -0.59 -9.51
N LEU A 176 -13.64 -1.68 -10.05
CA LEU A 176 -12.46 -1.69 -10.92
C LEU A 176 -12.90 -2.05 -12.33
N ASN A 177 -12.69 -1.15 -13.27
CA ASN A 177 -12.96 -1.35 -14.68
C ASN A 177 -11.69 -1.75 -15.43
N ASP A 178 -11.83 -2.59 -16.44
CA ASP A 178 -10.77 -2.91 -17.40
C ASP A 178 -11.24 -2.54 -18.81
N SER A 179 -10.79 -1.39 -19.30
CA SER A 179 -11.14 -0.90 -20.64
C SER A 179 -10.60 -1.78 -21.75
N HIS A 180 -9.55 -2.58 -21.50
CA HIS A 180 -8.99 -3.49 -22.49
C HIS A 180 -9.91 -4.68 -22.75
N PHE A 181 -10.49 -5.26 -21.70
CA PHE A 181 -11.43 -6.38 -21.83
C PHE A 181 -12.91 -5.95 -21.84
N GLY A 182 -13.18 -4.67 -21.60
CA GLY A 182 -14.54 -4.12 -21.59
C GLY A 182 -15.41 -4.69 -20.46
N ASN A 183 -14.82 -4.98 -19.30
CA ASN A 183 -15.51 -5.55 -18.16
C ASN A 183 -15.13 -4.83 -16.85
N SER A 184 -15.80 -5.20 -15.76
CA SER A 184 -15.50 -4.74 -14.40
C SER A 184 -15.11 -5.96 -13.56
N PRO A 185 -13.81 -6.31 -13.48
CA PRO A 185 -13.35 -7.49 -12.75
C PRO A 185 -13.63 -7.42 -11.24
N ILE A 186 -13.82 -6.22 -10.70
CA ILE A 186 -14.24 -6.01 -9.31
C ILE A 186 -15.44 -5.06 -9.32
N ASP A 187 -16.51 -5.47 -8.66
CA ASP A 187 -17.69 -4.65 -8.40
C ASP A 187 -18.31 -5.14 -7.07
N LEU A 188 -17.81 -4.59 -5.97
CA LEU A 188 -18.09 -5.10 -4.62
C LEU A 188 -18.52 -3.98 -3.68
N PRO A 189 -19.60 -4.19 -2.92
CA PRO A 189 -19.89 -3.35 -1.76
C PRO A 189 -18.74 -3.41 -0.75
N MET A 190 -18.39 -2.27 -0.16
CA MET A 190 -17.30 -2.19 0.82
C MET A 190 -17.57 -3.04 2.06
N ASP A 191 -18.83 -3.25 2.41
CA ASP A 191 -19.21 -4.11 3.54
C ASP A 191 -18.83 -5.58 3.31
N VAL A 192 -18.76 -6.02 2.06
CA VAL A 192 -18.28 -7.36 1.70
C VAL A 192 -16.77 -7.45 1.89
N LEU A 193 -16.05 -6.45 1.43
CA LEU A 193 -14.59 -6.43 1.50
C LEU A 193 -14.06 -6.20 2.92
N PHE A 194 -14.67 -5.25 3.65
CA PHE A 194 -14.25 -4.84 4.99
C PHE A 194 -15.18 -5.33 6.10
N GLY A 195 -16.08 -6.23 5.78
CA GLY A 195 -17.01 -6.83 6.73
C GLY A 195 -16.28 -7.63 7.82
N LYS A 196 -16.94 -7.81 8.94
CA LYS A 196 -16.38 -8.63 10.01
C LYS A 196 -16.49 -10.11 9.61
N PRO A 197 -15.39 -10.87 9.63
CA PRO A 197 -15.46 -12.30 9.43
C PRO A 197 -16.31 -12.94 10.54
N PRO A 198 -16.90 -14.14 10.31
CA PRO A 198 -17.60 -14.86 11.33
C PRO A 198 -16.75 -15.01 12.60
N LYS A 199 -17.36 -14.85 13.77
CA LYS A 199 -16.63 -15.02 15.02
C LYS A 199 -16.08 -16.44 15.10
N MET A 200 -14.77 -16.53 15.23
CA MET A 200 -14.07 -17.80 15.41
C MET A 200 -14.12 -18.15 16.90
N HIS A 201 -14.66 -19.31 17.24
CA HIS A 201 -14.53 -19.87 18.58
C HIS A 201 -13.25 -20.70 18.64
N ARG A 202 -12.35 -20.36 19.55
CA ARG A 202 -11.14 -21.14 19.82
C ARG A 202 -11.19 -21.58 21.27
N GLU A 203 -11.17 -22.89 21.50
CA GLU A 203 -11.02 -23.46 22.81
C GLU A 203 -9.56 -23.95 22.92
N VAL A 204 -8.83 -23.39 23.87
CA VAL A 204 -7.43 -23.69 24.08
C VAL A 204 -7.25 -24.14 25.53
N ASN A 205 -6.74 -25.33 25.71
CA ASN A 205 -6.30 -25.80 27.02
C ASN A 205 -4.79 -25.51 27.13
N SER A 206 -4.41 -24.69 28.11
CA SER A 206 -3.02 -24.51 28.47
C SER A 206 -2.51 -25.75 29.21
N GLY A 207 -1.62 -26.49 28.61
CA GLY A 207 -0.83 -27.51 29.33
C GLY A 207 0.17 -26.82 30.25
N GLU A 208 0.44 -27.40 31.39
CA GLU A 208 1.58 -26.99 32.23
C GLU A 208 2.87 -27.26 31.47
N ILE A 209 3.52 -26.20 30.98
CA ILE A 209 4.86 -26.28 30.47
C ILE A 209 5.81 -26.17 31.68
N GLN A 210 6.45 -27.29 32.03
CA GLN A 210 7.57 -27.23 32.97
C GLN A 210 8.74 -26.52 32.28
N LEU A 211 8.88 -25.24 32.58
CA LEU A 211 10.06 -24.48 32.14
C LEU A 211 11.23 -24.87 33.04
N GLU A 212 12.30 -25.39 32.46
CA GLU A 212 13.55 -25.49 33.17
C GLU A 212 14.04 -24.08 33.53
N HIS A 213 14.51 -23.93 34.75
CA HIS A 213 15.00 -22.64 35.23
C HIS A 213 16.26 -22.27 34.45
N LEU A 214 16.21 -21.19 33.67
CA LEU A 214 17.36 -20.66 32.98
C LEU A 214 18.31 -20.04 34.03
N ASP A 215 19.47 -20.68 34.26
CA ASP A 215 20.51 -20.08 35.09
C ASP A 215 21.28 -19.00 34.30
N SER A 216 20.85 -17.75 34.49
CA SER A 216 21.47 -16.61 33.82
C SER A 216 22.93 -16.35 34.28
N ASN A 217 23.38 -16.92 35.38
CA ASN A 217 24.76 -16.76 35.86
C ASN A 217 25.77 -17.58 35.01
N MET A 218 25.26 -18.53 34.21
CA MET A 218 26.07 -19.35 33.31
C MET A 218 26.17 -18.74 31.90
N LEU A 219 25.53 -17.60 31.65
CA LEU A 219 25.53 -16.95 30.34
C LEU A 219 26.61 -15.87 30.28
N ASP A 220 27.59 -16.05 29.41
CA ASP A 220 28.49 -14.99 28.99
C ASP A 220 27.74 -14.07 27.98
N LEU A 221 27.56 -12.80 28.37
CA LEU A 221 26.86 -11.82 27.53
C LEU A 221 27.58 -11.58 26.20
N THR A 222 28.91 -11.69 26.18
CA THR A 222 29.71 -11.52 24.96
C THR A 222 29.46 -12.69 24.00
N ASP A 223 29.42 -13.91 24.55
CA ASP A 223 29.13 -15.13 23.79
C ASP A 223 27.69 -15.13 23.26
N ALA A 224 26.74 -14.68 24.07
CA ALA A 224 25.34 -14.53 23.66
C ALA A 224 25.16 -13.49 22.54
N ALA A 225 25.84 -12.35 22.65
CA ALA A 225 25.81 -11.29 21.64
C ALA A 225 26.45 -11.72 20.30
N ASN A 226 27.45 -12.60 20.33
CA ASN A 226 28.11 -13.11 19.13
C ASN A 226 27.30 -14.20 18.41
N ARG A 227 26.22 -14.73 19.02
CA ARG A 227 25.35 -15.77 18.43
C ARG A 227 24.08 -15.22 17.80
N VAL A 228 23.82 -13.92 17.93
CA VAL A 228 22.70 -13.18 17.32
C VAL A 228 23.18 -12.47 16.07
#